data_9654756593f499567160397837dad034
#
_entry.id   9654756593f499567160397837dad034
#
_cell.length_a   1.000
_cell.length_b   1.000
_cell.length_c   1.000
_cell.angle_alpha   90.00
_cell.angle_beta   90.00
_cell.angle_gamma   90.00
#
_symmetry.space_group_name_H-M   'P 1'
#
loop_
_entity.id
_entity.type
_entity.pdbx_description
1 polymer ?
#
loop_
_entity_poly.entity_id
_entity_poly.type
_entity_poly.pdbx_seq_one_letter_code
_entity_poly.pdbx_strand_id
1 'polypeptide(L)'
;TGFLIGFSLAQLLWGPISDRIGRKIPLSIGIILFIIGSIGCATSTSMTMVVFWRVFQALGACVGPMLSRAMIRDSYEVTEAARTLSTLAMIMAVAPIAGPLLGGALLTIGTWKLIFWVMAGVGVIFFGTIFFLPETLPSASRTHQLLWETFANYWTLLKTRTFMRYVLCVTAFYVAAYAFITGSPKVYITYFGVPEQYYGLLFGCNIIGLTLVSALNRRLV
;
A
#
# COMPACT_ATOMS: atom_id res chain seq x y z
N THR A 1 1.12 -13.51 -4.70
CA THR A 1 2.35 -13.08 -5.42
C THR A 1 2.02 -12.07 -6.54
N GLY A 2 1.02 -12.33 -7.43
CA GLY A 2 0.67 -11.42 -8.54
C GLY A 2 0.29 -10.01 -8.11
N PHE A 3 -0.45 -9.86 -7.01
CA PHE A 3 -0.78 -8.54 -6.44
C PHE A 3 0.48 -7.73 -6.06
N LEU A 4 1.44 -8.35 -5.39
CA LEU A 4 2.67 -7.65 -4.96
C LEU A 4 3.54 -7.23 -6.14
N ILE A 5 3.65 -8.07 -7.17
CA ILE A 5 4.38 -7.74 -8.40
C ILE A 5 3.70 -6.56 -9.11
N GLY A 6 2.39 -6.63 -9.33
CA GLY A 6 1.61 -5.55 -9.93
C GLY A 6 1.73 -4.24 -9.14
N PHE A 7 1.64 -4.31 -7.80
CA PHE A 7 1.80 -3.18 -6.90
C PHE A 7 3.17 -2.50 -7.03
N SER A 8 4.25 -3.29 -7.04
CA SER A 8 5.62 -2.77 -7.13
C SER A 8 5.93 -2.14 -8.48
N LEU A 9 5.53 -2.80 -9.57
CA LEU A 9 5.75 -2.29 -10.92
C LEU A 9 4.94 -1.00 -11.17
N ALA A 10 3.71 -0.96 -10.69
CA ALA A 10 2.87 0.21 -10.83
C ALA A 10 3.42 1.45 -10.09
N GLN A 11 4.05 1.27 -8.93
CA GLN A 11 4.68 2.38 -8.21
C GLN A 11 5.77 3.09 -9.04
N LEU A 12 6.53 2.34 -9.84
CA LEU A 12 7.56 2.91 -10.72
C LEU A 12 6.98 3.78 -11.83
N LEU A 13 5.75 3.48 -12.26
CA LEU A 13 5.07 4.21 -13.34
C LEU A 13 4.31 5.43 -12.81
N TRP A 14 3.60 5.28 -11.69
CA TRP A 14 2.74 6.34 -11.16
C TRP A 14 3.53 7.55 -10.64
N GLY A 15 4.78 7.37 -10.18
CA GLY A 15 5.65 8.48 -9.77
C GLY A 15 5.81 9.50 -10.88
N PRO A 16 6.48 9.15 -11.98
CA PRO A 16 6.71 10.06 -13.12
C PRO A 16 5.42 10.59 -13.75
N ILE A 17 4.36 9.79 -13.78
CA ILE A 17 3.05 10.23 -14.29
C ILE A 17 2.51 11.36 -13.42
N SER A 18 2.55 11.20 -12.10
CA SER A 18 2.02 12.20 -11.17
C SER A 18 2.84 13.50 -11.13
N ASP A 19 4.15 13.42 -11.38
CA ASP A 19 5.01 14.59 -11.47
C ASP A 19 4.75 15.43 -12.74
N ARG A 20 4.11 14.84 -13.75
CA ARG A 20 3.77 15.51 -15.03
C ARG A 20 2.37 16.10 -15.04
N ILE A 21 1.38 15.34 -14.59
CA ILE A 21 -0.04 15.72 -14.74
C ILE A 21 -0.66 16.28 -13.46
N GLY A 22 0.10 16.26 -12.35
CA GLY A 22 -0.38 16.64 -11.03
C GLY A 22 -0.76 15.43 -10.18
N ARG A 23 -1.11 15.65 -8.92
CA ARG A 23 -1.36 14.58 -7.94
C ARG A 23 -2.79 14.05 -7.98
N LYS A 24 -3.75 14.94 -8.18
CA LYS A 24 -5.19 14.64 -8.08
C LYS A 24 -5.66 13.65 -9.14
N ILE A 25 -5.24 13.83 -10.40
CA ILE A 25 -5.68 12.99 -11.53
C ILE A 25 -5.18 11.53 -11.36
N PRO A 26 -3.87 11.26 -11.14
CA PRO A 26 -3.41 9.89 -10.91
C PRO A 26 -4.05 9.24 -9.68
N LEU A 27 -4.27 10.00 -8.60
CA LEU A 27 -4.97 9.51 -7.42
C LEU A 27 -6.39 9.04 -7.76
N SER A 28 -7.12 9.85 -8.52
CA SER A 28 -8.48 9.52 -8.97
C SER A 28 -8.50 8.26 -9.84
N ILE A 29 -7.61 8.18 -10.83
CA ILE A 29 -7.50 7.00 -11.71
C ILE A 29 -7.15 5.76 -10.89
N GLY A 30 -6.19 5.87 -9.96
CA GLY A 30 -5.79 4.76 -9.10
C GLY A 30 -6.95 4.24 -8.25
N ILE A 31 -7.72 5.13 -7.61
CA ILE A 31 -8.88 4.70 -6.82
C ILE A 31 -9.96 4.07 -7.70
N ILE A 32 -10.21 4.57 -8.90
CA ILE A 32 -11.15 3.96 -9.85
C ILE A 32 -10.68 2.54 -10.23
N LEU A 33 -9.40 2.36 -10.56
CA LEU A 33 -8.83 1.04 -10.85
C LEU A 33 -8.95 0.08 -9.64
N PHE A 34 -8.75 0.59 -8.43
CA PHE A 34 -8.93 -0.19 -7.21
C PHE A 34 -10.38 -0.64 -7.01
N ILE A 35 -11.34 0.25 -7.24
CA ILE A 35 -12.78 -0.07 -7.16
C ILE A 35 -13.15 -1.12 -8.20
N ILE A 36 -12.77 -0.92 -9.46
CA ILE A 36 -13.04 -1.86 -10.56
C ILE A 36 -12.42 -3.23 -10.26
N GLY A 37 -11.15 -3.25 -9.84
CA GLY A 37 -10.47 -4.48 -9.46
C GLY A 37 -11.13 -5.20 -8.28
N SER A 38 -11.62 -4.45 -7.28
CA SER A 38 -12.33 -5.00 -6.12
C SER A 38 -13.68 -5.61 -6.54
N ILE A 39 -14.47 -4.91 -7.35
CA ILE A 39 -15.73 -5.42 -7.89
C ILE A 39 -15.48 -6.67 -8.75
N GLY A 40 -14.45 -6.62 -9.61
CA GLY A 40 -14.05 -7.76 -10.43
C GLY A 40 -13.68 -8.99 -9.60
N CYS A 41 -12.96 -8.82 -8.49
CA CYS A 41 -12.67 -9.90 -7.55
C CYS A 41 -13.96 -10.45 -6.91
N ALA A 42 -14.86 -9.56 -6.46
CA ALA A 42 -16.11 -9.96 -5.79
C ALA A 42 -17.05 -10.76 -6.72
N THR A 43 -17.08 -10.42 -8.00
CA THR A 43 -17.92 -11.09 -9.01
C THR A 43 -17.27 -12.31 -9.66
N SER A 44 -15.98 -12.56 -9.39
CA SER A 44 -15.24 -13.67 -9.99
C SER A 44 -15.82 -15.03 -9.64
N THR A 45 -15.84 -15.93 -10.64
CA THR A 45 -16.31 -17.30 -10.53
C THR A 45 -15.17 -18.33 -10.54
N SER A 46 -13.97 -17.91 -10.95
CA SER A 46 -12.77 -18.76 -10.98
C SER A 46 -11.58 -18.09 -10.30
N MET A 47 -10.64 -18.90 -9.80
CA MET A 47 -9.41 -18.39 -9.15
C MET A 47 -8.54 -17.60 -10.14
N THR A 48 -8.49 -18.00 -11.38
CA THR A 48 -7.75 -17.28 -12.43
C THR A 48 -8.31 -15.87 -12.64
N MET A 49 -9.63 -15.74 -12.62
CA MET A 49 -10.31 -14.45 -12.73
C MET A 49 -9.99 -13.54 -11.52
N VAL A 50 -9.97 -14.11 -10.31
CA VAL A 50 -9.55 -13.39 -9.11
C VAL A 50 -8.11 -12.89 -9.26
N VAL A 51 -7.17 -13.73 -9.70
CA VAL A 51 -5.76 -13.32 -9.90
C VAL A 51 -5.65 -12.17 -10.90
N PHE A 52 -6.40 -12.23 -11.99
CA PHE A 52 -6.44 -11.17 -13.00
C PHE A 52 -6.92 -9.84 -12.40
N TRP A 53 -8.06 -9.83 -11.74
CA TRP A 53 -8.61 -8.63 -11.12
C TRP A 53 -7.76 -8.09 -9.96
N ARG A 54 -7.04 -8.97 -9.26
CA ARG A 54 -6.07 -8.59 -8.23
C ARG A 54 -4.91 -7.77 -8.80
N VAL A 55 -4.52 -7.98 -10.05
CA VAL A 55 -3.51 -7.13 -10.71
C VAL A 55 -4.06 -5.73 -10.90
N PHE A 56 -5.28 -5.58 -11.43
CA PHE A 56 -5.93 -4.26 -11.56
C PHE A 56 -6.09 -3.56 -10.22
N GLN A 57 -6.54 -4.29 -9.21
CA GLN A 57 -6.65 -3.77 -7.85
C GLN A 57 -5.30 -3.28 -7.32
N ALA A 58 -4.23 -4.00 -7.59
CA ALA A 58 -2.87 -3.62 -7.18
C ALA A 58 -2.37 -2.36 -7.89
N LEU A 59 -2.64 -2.23 -9.21
CA LEU A 59 -2.31 -1.03 -9.99
C LEU A 59 -2.96 0.22 -9.40
N GLY A 60 -4.16 0.08 -8.85
CA GLY A 60 -4.86 1.17 -8.18
C GLY A 60 -4.41 1.40 -6.75
N ALA A 61 -4.25 0.34 -5.96
CA ALA A 61 -3.94 0.42 -4.54
C ALA A 61 -2.59 1.09 -4.24
N CYS A 62 -1.61 0.95 -5.14
CA CYS A 62 -0.25 1.49 -4.93
C CYS A 62 -0.19 3.01 -4.97
N VAL A 63 -1.16 3.65 -5.62
CA VAL A 63 -1.19 5.12 -5.81
C VAL A 63 -1.37 5.85 -4.49
N GLY A 64 -2.27 5.37 -3.62
CA GLY A 64 -2.59 6.01 -2.34
C GLY A 64 -1.37 6.24 -1.45
N PRO A 65 -0.64 5.19 -1.01
CA PRO A 65 0.53 5.34 -0.14
C PRO A 65 1.69 6.12 -0.78
N MET A 66 1.81 6.09 -2.11
CA MET A 66 2.85 6.80 -2.82
C MET A 66 2.52 8.30 -2.92
N LEU A 67 1.33 8.64 -3.41
CA LEU A 67 0.95 10.04 -3.61
C LEU A 67 0.69 10.78 -2.30
N SER A 68 0.17 10.13 -1.27
CA SER A 68 0.02 10.78 0.05
C SER A 68 1.35 11.31 0.58
N ARG A 69 2.44 10.55 0.43
CA ARG A 69 3.79 11.02 0.82
C ARG A 69 4.31 12.16 -0.07
N ALA A 70 4.00 12.12 -1.37
CA ALA A 70 4.37 13.18 -2.30
C ALA A 70 3.59 14.46 -1.97
N MET A 71 2.26 14.37 -1.81
CA MET A 71 1.39 15.50 -1.47
C MET A 71 1.77 16.17 -0.14
N ILE A 72 2.16 15.39 0.87
CA ILE A 72 2.66 15.94 2.14
C ILE A 72 3.93 16.77 1.88
N ARG A 73 4.87 16.25 1.10
CA ARG A 73 6.11 16.98 0.77
C ARG A 73 5.88 18.20 -0.11
N ASP A 74 4.86 18.17 -0.96
CA ASP A 74 4.48 19.30 -1.83
C ASP A 74 3.78 20.41 -1.04
N SER A 75 3.10 20.07 0.09
CA SER A 75 2.23 21.00 0.83
C SER A 75 2.85 21.61 2.09
N TYR A 76 3.89 20.99 2.65
CA TYR A 76 4.45 21.36 3.95
C TYR A 76 5.96 21.62 3.87
N GLU A 77 6.45 22.52 4.73
CA GLU A 77 7.89 22.70 4.93
C GLU A 77 8.53 21.47 5.57
N VAL A 78 9.84 21.31 5.44
CA VAL A 78 10.60 20.09 5.80
C VAL A 78 10.25 19.56 7.20
N THR A 79 10.17 20.44 8.20
CA THR A 79 9.90 20.05 9.60
C THR A 79 8.45 19.57 9.79
N GLU A 80 7.48 20.26 9.19
CA GLU A 80 6.08 19.89 9.26
C GLU A 80 5.79 18.64 8.43
N ALA A 81 6.41 18.53 7.25
CA ALA A 81 6.35 17.33 6.42
C ALA A 81 6.84 16.09 7.20
N ALA A 82 7.95 16.21 7.95
CA ALA A 82 8.46 15.12 8.78
C ALA A 82 7.46 14.69 9.87
N ARG A 83 6.80 15.64 10.54
CA ARG A 83 5.76 15.35 11.55
C ARG A 83 4.55 14.67 10.91
N THR A 84 4.08 15.18 9.79
CA THR A 84 2.91 14.63 9.07
C THR A 84 3.20 13.24 8.51
N LEU A 85 4.40 13.00 7.96
CA LEU A 85 4.84 11.67 7.52
C LEU A 85 4.93 10.69 8.69
N SER A 86 5.35 11.13 9.87
CA SER A 86 5.38 10.29 11.08
C SER A 86 3.95 9.92 11.53
N THR A 87 3.01 10.86 11.45
CA THR A 87 1.59 10.60 11.73
C THR A 87 1.01 9.62 10.70
N LEU A 88 1.30 9.80 9.42
CA LEU A 88 0.91 8.86 8.36
C LEU A 88 1.46 7.45 8.63
N ALA A 89 2.73 7.35 9.05
CA ALA A 89 3.34 6.07 9.39
C ALA A 89 2.64 5.39 10.59
N MET A 90 2.23 6.15 11.61
CA MET A 90 1.44 5.60 12.74
C MET A 90 0.08 5.08 12.28
N ILE A 91 -0.63 5.82 11.43
CA ILE A 91 -1.91 5.36 10.85
C ILE A 91 -1.70 4.08 10.04
N MET A 92 -0.66 4.04 9.20
CA MET A 92 -0.34 2.86 8.39
C MET A 92 0.05 1.65 9.25
N ALA A 93 0.61 1.83 10.44
CA ALA A 93 0.94 0.74 11.37
C ALA A 93 -0.31 0.05 11.96
N VAL A 94 -1.46 0.73 11.97
CA VAL A 94 -2.74 0.14 12.43
C VAL A 94 -3.33 -0.82 11.39
N ALA A 95 -3.09 -0.58 10.10
CA ALA A 95 -3.69 -1.35 9.01
C ALA A 95 -3.40 -2.87 9.07
N PRO A 96 -2.17 -3.34 9.37
CA PRO A 96 -1.89 -4.77 9.50
C PRO A 96 -2.61 -5.44 10.69
N ILE A 97 -3.03 -4.69 11.69
CA ILE A 97 -3.85 -5.19 12.81
C ILE A 97 -5.33 -5.23 12.40
N ALA A 98 -5.81 -4.13 11.86
CA ALA A 98 -7.21 -3.98 11.47
C ALA A 98 -7.60 -4.93 10.33
N GLY A 99 -6.71 -5.16 9.35
CA GLY A 99 -6.97 -5.99 8.19
C GLY A 99 -7.42 -7.42 8.53
N PRO A 100 -6.62 -8.23 9.24
CA PRO A 100 -7.01 -9.58 9.63
C PRO A 100 -8.23 -9.65 10.54
N LEU A 101 -8.39 -8.68 11.47
CA LEU A 101 -9.55 -8.62 12.37
C LEU A 101 -10.85 -8.36 11.59
N LEU A 102 -10.85 -7.35 10.72
CA LEU A 102 -11.99 -7.04 9.87
C LEU A 102 -12.26 -8.17 8.87
N GLY A 103 -11.21 -8.74 8.27
CA GLY A 103 -11.33 -9.87 7.36
C GLY A 103 -11.93 -11.09 8.03
N GLY A 104 -11.46 -11.44 9.23
CA GLY A 104 -12.02 -12.53 10.02
C GLY A 104 -13.49 -12.29 10.40
N ALA A 105 -13.84 -11.08 10.87
CA ALA A 105 -15.20 -10.71 11.17
C ALA A 105 -16.13 -10.77 9.94
N LEU A 106 -15.68 -10.33 8.78
CA LEU A 106 -16.47 -10.40 7.54
C LEU A 106 -16.72 -11.86 7.08
N LEU A 107 -15.77 -12.76 7.33
CA LEU A 107 -15.92 -14.18 7.02
C LEU A 107 -16.94 -14.89 7.93
N THR A 108 -17.23 -14.38 9.13
CA THR A 108 -18.30 -14.92 9.97
C THR A 108 -19.71 -14.54 9.50
N ILE A 109 -19.83 -13.42 8.76
CA ILE A 109 -21.10 -12.88 8.29
C ILE A 109 -21.40 -13.34 6.86
N GLY A 110 -20.35 -13.59 6.06
CA GLY A 110 -20.51 -13.91 4.65
C GLY A 110 -19.34 -14.65 4.04
N THR A 111 -19.32 -14.71 2.72
CA THR A 111 -18.26 -15.38 1.96
C THR A 111 -17.06 -14.44 1.77
N TRP A 112 -15.92 -14.99 1.35
CA TRP A 112 -14.72 -14.21 0.98
C TRP A 112 -15.00 -13.07 -0.02
N LYS A 113 -16.04 -13.18 -0.85
CA LYS A 113 -16.48 -12.13 -1.78
C LYS A 113 -16.93 -10.87 -1.09
N LEU A 114 -17.50 -10.98 0.13
CA LEU A 114 -17.93 -9.84 0.93
C LEU A 114 -16.77 -8.89 1.25
N ILE A 115 -15.58 -9.43 1.49
CA ILE A 115 -14.38 -8.64 1.74
C ILE A 115 -14.11 -7.68 0.57
N PHE A 116 -14.21 -8.17 -0.66
CA PHE A 116 -13.98 -7.34 -1.85
C PHE A 116 -15.09 -6.32 -2.09
N TRP A 117 -16.34 -6.64 -1.75
CA TRP A 117 -17.43 -5.66 -1.78
C TRP A 117 -17.22 -4.54 -0.78
N VAL A 118 -16.79 -4.85 0.44
CA VAL A 118 -16.42 -3.84 1.46
C VAL A 118 -15.26 -2.98 0.97
N MET A 119 -14.22 -3.58 0.38
CA MET A 119 -13.10 -2.84 -0.20
C MET A 119 -13.55 -1.90 -1.33
N ALA A 120 -14.46 -2.34 -2.19
CA ALA A 120 -15.02 -1.49 -3.24
C ALA A 120 -15.82 -0.31 -2.64
N GLY A 121 -16.66 -0.56 -1.62
CA GLY A 121 -17.40 0.47 -0.91
C GLY A 121 -16.50 1.52 -0.25
N VAL A 122 -15.45 1.07 0.43
CA VAL A 122 -14.42 1.96 1.00
C VAL A 122 -13.74 2.78 -0.10
N GLY A 123 -13.42 2.14 -1.24
CA GLY A 123 -12.87 2.83 -2.41
C GLY A 123 -13.78 3.95 -2.92
N VAL A 124 -15.10 3.73 -3.00
CA VAL A 124 -16.08 4.74 -3.41
C VAL A 124 -16.10 5.92 -2.43
N ILE A 125 -16.06 5.65 -1.13
CA ILE A 125 -15.99 6.71 -0.10
C ILE A 125 -14.72 7.54 -0.30
N PHE A 126 -13.56 6.90 -0.45
CA PHE A 126 -12.31 7.60 -0.71
C PHE A 126 -12.32 8.38 -2.03
N PHE A 127 -12.94 7.85 -3.08
CA PHE A 127 -13.11 8.59 -4.33
C PHE A 127 -13.89 9.88 -4.11
N GLY A 128 -14.95 9.83 -3.29
CA GLY A 128 -15.71 11.02 -2.90
C GLY A 128 -14.86 12.06 -2.18
N THR A 129 -13.92 11.66 -1.32
CA THR A 129 -13.04 12.60 -0.61
C THR A 129 -12.06 13.34 -1.52
N ILE A 130 -11.71 12.77 -2.69
CA ILE A 130 -10.80 13.44 -3.65
C ILE A 130 -11.37 14.75 -4.18
N PHE A 131 -12.69 14.89 -4.28
CA PHE A 131 -13.30 16.12 -4.77
C PHE A 131 -12.97 17.31 -3.86
N PHE A 132 -12.80 17.07 -2.56
CA PHE A 132 -12.45 18.09 -1.57
C PHE A 132 -10.93 18.33 -1.47
N LEU A 133 -10.10 17.49 -2.09
CA LEU A 133 -8.65 17.65 -2.07
C LEU A 133 -8.22 18.71 -3.08
N PRO A 134 -7.40 19.69 -2.68
CA PRO A 134 -6.78 20.61 -3.64
C PRO A 134 -5.67 19.89 -4.44
N GLU A 135 -5.33 20.42 -5.61
CA GLU A 135 -4.13 20.00 -6.32
C GLU A 135 -2.91 20.55 -5.60
N THR A 136 -1.99 19.67 -5.19
CA THR A 136 -0.81 20.06 -4.40
C THR A 136 0.43 20.33 -5.25
N LEU A 137 0.44 19.91 -6.53
CA LEU A 137 1.53 20.18 -7.45
C LEU A 137 1.12 21.26 -8.47
N PRO A 138 1.55 22.54 -8.27
CA PRO A 138 1.26 23.63 -9.20
C PRO A 138 1.77 23.31 -10.60
N SER A 139 1.07 23.80 -11.62
CA SER A 139 1.44 23.55 -13.03
C SER A 139 2.86 24.01 -13.38
N ALA A 140 3.32 25.08 -12.74
CA ALA A 140 4.69 25.60 -12.91
C ALA A 140 5.78 24.65 -12.36
N SER A 141 5.45 23.81 -11.40
CA SER A 141 6.39 22.85 -10.77
C SER A 141 6.34 21.46 -11.40
N ARG A 142 5.49 21.26 -12.40
CA ARG A 142 5.38 19.96 -13.08
C ARG A 142 6.58 19.70 -13.98
N THR A 143 7.02 18.45 -13.95
CA THR A 143 8.16 18.02 -14.77
C THR A 143 7.74 17.85 -16.24
N HIS A 144 8.49 18.47 -17.16
CA HIS A 144 8.31 18.26 -18.60
C HIS A 144 9.23 17.18 -19.19
N GLN A 145 10.03 16.52 -18.35
CA GLN A 145 10.95 15.45 -18.77
C GLN A 145 10.19 14.28 -19.40
N LEU A 146 10.77 13.67 -20.42
CA LEU A 146 10.22 12.47 -21.04
C LEU A 146 10.26 11.29 -20.04
N LEU A 147 9.26 10.42 -20.08
CA LEU A 147 9.22 9.23 -19.22
C LEU A 147 10.50 8.39 -19.33
N TRP A 148 11.07 8.33 -20.52
CA TRP A 148 12.33 7.64 -20.78
C TRP A 148 13.51 8.21 -19.98
N GLU A 149 13.60 9.50 -19.84
CA GLU A 149 14.65 10.16 -19.02
C GLU A 149 14.52 9.77 -17.56
N THR A 150 13.31 9.63 -17.07
CA THR A 150 13.07 9.15 -15.69
C THR A 150 13.58 7.70 -15.51
N PHE A 151 13.37 6.83 -16.48
CA PHE A 151 13.93 5.46 -16.44
C PHE A 151 15.46 5.45 -16.51
N ALA A 152 16.07 6.38 -17.27
CA ALA A 152 17.51 6.55 -17.28
C ALA A 152 18.05 7.00 -15.91
N ASN A 153 17.32 7.86 -15.21
CA ASN A 153 17.65 8.27 -13.84
C ASN A 153 17.56 7.08 -12.86
N TYR A 154 16.57 6.20 -12.98
CA TYR A 154 16.50 4.97 -12.19
C TYR A 154 17.73 4.08 -12.43
N TRP A 155 18.17 3.95 -13.70
CA TRP A 155 19.37 3.19 -14.03
C TRP A 155 20.64 3.78 -13.39
N THR A 156 20.74 5.10 -13.35
CA THR A 156 21.85 5.80 -12.70
C THR A 156 21.83 5.58 -11.18
N LEU A 157 20.65 5.62 -10.54
CA LEU A 157 20.50 5.33 -9.13
C LEU A 157 20.89 3.89 -8.78
N LEU A 158 20.51 2.91 -9.61
CA LEU A 158 20.87 1.50 -9.41
C LEU A 158 22.38 1.26 -9.49
N LYS A 159 23.14 2.10 -10.22
CA LYS A 159 24.60 2.05 -10.25
C LYS A 159 25.28 2.68 -9.05
N THR A 160 24.54 3.48 -8.28
CA THR A 160 25.11 4.21 -7.12
C THR A 160 25.23 3.26 -5.93
N ARG A 161 26.44 2.88 -5.56
CA ARG A 161 26.73 1.90 -4.49
C ARG A 161 26.10 2.27 -3.14
N THR A 162 26.16 3.55 -2.75
CA THR A 162 25.58 4.00 -1.48
C THR A 162 24.06 3.84 -1.47
N PHE A 163 23.38 4.23 -2.55
CA PHE A 163 21.95 4.04 -2.70
C PHE A 163 21.57 2.55 -2.62
N MET A 164 22.28 1.68 -3.34
CA MET A 164 22.00 0.25 -3.35
C MET A 164 22.19 -0.43 -2.00
N ARG A 165 23.16 0.01 -1.19
CA ARG A 165 23.33 -0.52 0.17
C ARG A 165 22.09 -0.27 1.03
N TYR A 166 21.55 0.96 1.03
CA TYR A 166 20.32 1.27 1.75
C TYR A 166 19.11 0.52 1.19
N VAL A 167 18.99 0.47 -0.13
CA VAL A 167 17.90 -0.28 -0.79
C VAL A 167 17.94 -1.77 -0.41
N LEU A 168 19.10 -2.40 -0.43
CA LEU A 168 19.24 -3.82 -0.07
C LEU A 168 18.88 -4.08 1.40
N CYS A 169 19.31 -3.22 2.34
CA CYS A 169 18.92 -3.34 3.75
C CYS A 169 17.40 -3.26 3.93
N VAL A 170 16.78 -2.26 3.32
CA VAL A 170 15.31 -2.08 3.42
C VAL A 170 14.58 -3.23 2.72
N THR A 171 15.06 -3.68 1.57
CA THR A 171 14.50 -4.82 0.83
C THR A 171 14.57 -6.10 1.66
N ALA A 172 15.69 -6.41 2.28
CA ALA A 172 15.84 -7.59 3.13
C ALA A 172 14.83 -7.59 4.29
N PHE A 173 14.64 -6.44 4.94
CA PHE A 173 13.62 -6.27 5.99
C PHE A 173 12.21 -6.54 5.45
N TYR A 174 11.84 -5.92 4.33
CA TYR A 174 10.49 -6.11 3.75
C TYR A 174 10.27 -7.52 3.22
N VAL A 175 11.28 -8.17 2.63
CA VAL A 175 11.20 -9.58 2.20
C VAL A 175 10.89 -10.48 3.39
N ALA A 176 11.59 -10.32 4.52
CA ALA A 176 11.34 -11.08 5.73
C ALA A 176 9.92 -10.81 6.28
N ALA A 177 9.50 -9.54 6.35
CA ALA A 177 8.18 -9.15 6.82
C ALA A 177 7.05 -9.72 5.94
N TYR A 178 7.17 -9.62 4.62
CA TYR A 178 6.16 -10.16 3.70
C TYR A 178 6.16 -11.69 3.64
N ALA A 179 7.31 -12.35 3.79
CA ALA A 179 7.39 -13.80 3.93
C ALA A 179 6.62 -14.27 5.17
N PHE A 180 6.80 -13.58 6.31
CA PHE A 180 6.04 -13.85 7.52
C PHE A 180 4.51 -13.60 7.30
N ILE A 181 4.12 -12.45 6.76
CA ILE A 181 2.72 -12.12 6.51
C ILE A 181 2.04 -13.16 5.60
N THR A 182 2.74 -13.63 4.57
CA THR A 182 2.19 -14.57 3.59
C THR A 182 2.18 -16.01 4.11
N GLY A 183 3.18 -16.39 4.89
CA GLY A 183 3.35 -17.76 5.38
C GLY A 183 2.60 -18.04 6.69
N SER A 184 2.44 -17.04 7.54
CA SER A 184 1.85 -17.20 8.86
C SER A 184 0.42 -17.78 8.88
N PRO A 185 -0.53 -17.45 7.97
CA PRO A 185 -1.85 -18.07 7.98
C PRO A 185 -1.78 -19.59 7.82
N LYS A 186 -0.96 -20.07 6.90
CA LYS A 186 -0.79 -21.51 6.66
C LYS A 186 -0.20 -22.21 7.89
N VAL A 187 0.77 -21.58 8.54
CA VAL A 187 1.41 -22.16 9.74
C VAL A 187 0.42 -22.17 10.91
N TYR A 188 -0.23 -21.05 11.22
CA TYR A 188 -1.13 -20.99 12.37
C TYR A 188 -2.42 -21.80 12.16
N ILE A 189 -3.06 -21.68 11.00
CA ILE A 189 -4.35 -22.31 10.74
C ILE A 189 -4.17 -23.79 10.38
N THR A 190 -3.28 -24.10 9.41
CA THR A 190 -3.18 -25.47 8.88
C THR A 190 -2.30 -26.34 9.77
N TYR A 191 -1.16 -25.84 10.27
CA TYR A 191 -0.21 -26.65 11.04
C TYR A 191 -0.56 -26.70 12.54
N PHE A 192 -0.90 -25.55 13.15
CA PHE A 192 -1.26 -25.48 14.56
C PHE A 192 -2.76 -25.62 14.83
N GLY A 193 -3.61 -25.72 13.80
CA GLY A 193 -5.06 -25.91 13.95
C GLY A 193 -5.81 -24.71 14.59
N VAL A 194 -5.23 -23.52 14.56
CA VAL A 194 -5.87 -22.32 15.11
C VAL A 194 -7.09 -21.96 14.26
N PRO A 195 -8.30 -21.78 14.86
CA PRO A 195 -9.46 -21.31 14.14
C PRO A 195 -9.21 -19.99 13.44
N GLU A 196 -9.69 -19.85 12.19
CA GLU A 196 -9.46 -18.66 11.34
C GLU A 196 -9.81 -17.34 12.03
N GLN A 197 -10.86 -17.34 12.85
CA GLN A 197 -11.32 -16.20 13.61
C GLN A 197 -10.30 -15.68 14.66
N TYR A 198 -9.45 -16.54 15.20
CA TYR A 198 -8.43 -16.16 16.19
C TYR A 198 -7.07 -15.81 15.56
N TYR A 199 -6.90 -16.11 14.28
CA TYR A 199 -5.67 -15.76 13.56
C TYR A 199 -5.36 -14.26 13.64
N GLY A 200 -6.37 -13.41 13.48
CA GLY A 200 -6.23 -11.95 13.57
C GLY A 200 -5.69 -11.46 14.91
N LEU A 201 -6.09 -12.09 16.01
CA LEU A 201 -5.59 -11.75 17.36
C LEU A 201 -4.12 -12.14 17.52
N LEU A 202 -3.73 -13.35 17.09
CA LEU A 202 -2.34 -13.81 17.15
C LEU A 202 -1.41 -12.95 16.29
N PHE A 203 -1.88 -12.59 15.10
CA PHE A 203 -1.14 -11.67 14.22
C PHE A 203 -1.00 -10.28 14.84
N GLY A 204 -2.07 -9.79 15.48
CA GLY A 204 -2.08 -8.52 16.21
C GLY A 204 -1.06 -8.48 17.37
N CYS A 205 -0.94 -9.55 18.14
CA CYS A 205 0.06 -9.65 19.21
C CYS A 205 1.50 -9.47 18.71
N ASN A 206 1.81 -10.02 17.53
CA ASN A 206 3.13 -9.84 16.92
C ASN A 206 3.41 -8.37 16.56
N ILE A 207 2.40 -7.66 16.04
CA ILE A 207 2.53 -6.24 15.67
C ILE A 207 2.67 -5.37 16.93
N ILE A 208 1.97 -5.70 18.01
CA ILE A 208 2.12 -5.02 19.31
C ILE A 208 3.58 -5.16 19.78
N GLY A 209 4.18 -6.37 19.69
CA GLY A 209 5.58 -6.58 20.02
C GLY A 209 6.52 -5.69 19.20
N LEU A 210 6.31 -5.62 17.89
CA LEU A 210 7.11 -4.75 17.00
C LEU A 210 6.97 -3.26 17.37
N THR A 211 5.77 -2.83 17.72
CA THR A 211 5.48 -1.45 18.11
C THR A 211 6.14 -1.10 19.45
N LEU A 212 6.10 -2.01 20.42
CA LEU A 212 6.78 -1.84 21.71
C LEU A 212 8.28 -1.73 21.57
N VAL A 213 8.91 -2.59 20.76
CA VAL A 213 10.35 -2.51 20.47
C VAL A 213 10.71 -1.20 19.78
N SER A 214 9.89 -0.74 18.82
CA SER A 214 10.10 0.54 18.14
C SER A 214 9.97 1.73 19.10
N ALA A 215 9.01 1.70 20.02
CA ALA A 215 8.83 2.71 21.05
C ALA A 215 9.99 2.73 22.06
N LEU A 216 10.51 1.55 22.42
CA LEU A 216 11.67 1.41 23.28
C LEU A 216 12.93 1.97 22.61
N ASN A 217 13.16 1.65 21.33
CA ASN A 217 14.28 2.16 20.56
C ASN A 217 14.30 3.71 20.50
N ARG A 218 13.11 4.32 20.36
CA ARG A 218 12.97 5.78 20.37
C ARG A 218 13.42 6.44 21.70
N ARG A 219 13.39 5.68 22.81
CA ARG A 219 13.86 6.19 24.12
C ARG A 219 15.35 5.96 24.35
N LEU A 220 15.94 5.04 23.58
CA LEU A 220 17.35 4.66 23.71
C LEU A 220 18.26 5.45 22.75
N VAL A 221 17.70 6.06 21.70
CA VAL A 221 18.35 6.95 20.72
C VAL A 221 17.92 8.39 20.97
#